data_7f73498908cce05348a389a6d777733a
#
_entry.id   7f73498908cce05348a389a6d777733a
#
_cell.length_a   1.000
_cell.length_b   1.000
_cell.length_c   1.000
_cell.angle_alpha   90.00
_cell.angle_beta   90.00
_cell.angle_gamma   90.00
#
_symmetry.space_group_name_H-M   'P 1'
#
loop_
_entity.id
_entity.type
_entity.pdbx_description
1 polymer ?
#
loop_
_entity_poly.entity_id
_entity_poly.type
_entity_poly.pdbx_seq_one_letter_code
_entity_poly.pdbx_strand_id
1 'polypeptide(L)'
;MLWIALIIAVVVLAYYFLRRKPQKADISLLPEHFVVVDIETTGLDPDKHEIIEIGAVKVNRDSNVHTTLSALVKPNKKVSKKITELTGITDEMLDRDGEGIESAMNGFLEFIGDHRLVYHNAPFDHTFLTKAASLVGRKIENPVSCALDMSRRAWPGLKSYKLASLAGMGGLDTNGNHRALKDCELTMTVYAAAATKLGRIS
;
A
#
# COMPACT_ATOMS: atom_id res chain seq x y z
N MET A 1 49.10 22.84 17.98
CA MET A 1 48.04 22.50 18.99
C MET A 1 46.64 22.50 18.39
N LEU A 2 46.28 23.44 17.51
CA LEU A 2 44.91 23.52 16.93
C LEU A 2 44.50 22.26 16.12
N TRP A 3 45.43 21.65 15.37
CA TRP A 3 45.17 20.46 14.54
C TRP A 3 44.87 19.18 15.35
N ILE A 4 45.52 19.04 16.53
CA ILE A 4 45.29 17.89 17.41
C ILE A 4 43.91 17.97 18.04
N ALA A 5 43.45 19.17 18.42
CA ALA A 5 42.12 19.38 18.97
C ALA A 5 41.02 19.09 17.91
N LEU A 6 41.27 19.44 16.64
CA LEU A 6 40.35 19.16 15.52
C LEU A 6 40.21 17.65 15.26
N ILE A 7 41.35 16.93 15.26
CA ILE A 7 41.34 15.46 15.05
C ILE A 7 40.62 14.77 16.21
N ILE A 8 40.85 15.17 17.45
CA ILE A 8 40.14 14.61 18.60
C ILE A 8 38.63 14.87 18.51
N ALA A 9 38.21 16.08 18.11
CA ALA A 9 36.80 16.42 17.95
C ALA A 9 36.13 15.55 16.84
N VAL A 10 36.80 15.33 15.73
CA VAL A 10 36.29 14.48 14.63
C VAL A 10 36.21 13.02 15.07
N VAL A 11 37.22 12.51 15.79
CA VAL A 11 37.22 11.13 16.31
C VAL A 11 36.13 10.94 17.36
N VAL A 12 35.92 11.91 18.23
CA VAL A 12 34.85 11.86 19.26
C VAL A 12 33.47 11.93 18.59
N LEU A 13 33.28 12.80 17.61
CA LEU A 13 32.03 12.87 16.82
C LEU A 13 31.75 11.57 16.07
N ALA A 14 32.77 11.02 15.38
CA ALA A 14 32.64 9.73 14.69
C ALA A 14 32.33 8.59 15.66
N TYR A 15 32.99 8.56 16.82
CA TYR A 15 32.72 7.58 17.88
C TYR A 15 31.27 7.70 18.43
N TYR A 16 30.76 8.92 18.62
CA TYR A 16 29.38 9.15 19.03
C TYR A 16 28.37 8.74 17.97
N PHE A 17 28.66 9.00 16.67
CA PHE A 17 27.81 8.57 15.56
C PHE A 17 27.81 7.05 15.38
N LEU A 18 28.98 6.40 15.50
CA LEU A 18 29.11 4.94 15.35
C LEU A 18 28.54 4.15 16.55
N ARG A 19 28.40 4.77 17.73
CA ARG A 19 27.81 4.15 18.93
C ARG A 19 26.31 4.39 19.11
N ARG A 20 25.66 5.17 18.27
CA ARG A 20 24.20 5.22 18.29
C ARG A 20 23.68 3.85 17.89
N LYS A 21 23.33 3.03 18.90
CA LYS A 21 22.54 1.82 18.66
C LYS A 21 21.33 2.23 17.82
N PRO A 22 21.03 1.49 16.73
CA PRO A 22 19.81 1.77 15.98
C PRO A 22 18.64 1.73 16.97
N GLN A 23 17.99 2.86 17.14
CA GLN A 23 16.81 2.94 18.02
C GLN A 23 15.78 1.99 17.43
N LYS A 24 15.30 1.03 18.23
CA LYS A 24 14.23 0.13 17.79
C LYS A 24 13.09 0.96 17.22
N ALA A 25 12.57 0.57 16.06
CA ALA A 25 11.42 1.22 15.46
C ALA A 25 10.25 1.14 16.45
N ASP A 26 9.59 2.26 16.66
CA ASP A 26 8.34 2.28 17.42
C ASP A 26 7.20 1.87 16.47
N ILE A 27 6.70 0.66 16.64
CA ILE A 27 5.64 0.06 15.85
C ILE A 27 4.30 0.05 16.60
N SER A 28 4.18 0.77 17.72
CA SER A 28 2.99 0.79 18.58
C SER A 28 1.71 1.21 17.85
N LEU A 29 1.84 2.07 16.84
CA LEU A 29 0.71 2.52 16.01
C LEU A 29 0.33 1.53 14.88
N LEU A 30 1.11 0.47 14.65
CA LEU A 30 0.76 -0.56 13.69
C LEU A 30 -0.14 -1.61 14.36
N PRO A 31 -1.30 -1.95 13.78
CA PRO A 31 -2.07 -3.10 14.22
C PRO A 31 -1.21 -4.38 14.15
N GLU A 32 -1.49 -5.34 15.02
CA GLU A 32 -0.81 -6.63 14.98
C GLU A 32 -1.13 -7.37 13.68
N HIS A 33 -2.40 -7.31 13.28
CA HIS A 33 -2.89 -7.89 12.03
C HIS A 33 -3.68 -6.85 11.23
N PHE A 34 -3.43 -6.77 9.92
CA PHE A 34 -4.16 -5.92 8.99
C PHE A 34 -4.04 -6.45 7.57
N VAL A 35 -4.88 -5.98 6.67
CA VAL A 35 -4.81 -6.29 5.24
C VAL A 35 -4.55 -5.02 4.46
N VAL A 36 -3.48 -5.01 3.67
CA VAL A 36 -3.23 -3.95 2.68
C VAL A 36 -3.93 -4.34 1.41
N VAL A 37 -4.63 -3.38 0.82
CA VAL A 37 -5.45 -3.61 -0.37
C VAL A 37 -5.18 -2.52 -1.40
N ASP A 38 -5.15 -2.90 -2.65
CA ASP A 38 -5.07 -2.03 -3.81
C ASP A 38 -5.89 -2.61 -4.95
N ILE A 39 -6.40 -1.77 -5.84
CA ILE A 39 -7.18 -2.19 -7.00
C ILE A 39 -6.72 -1.47 -8.27
N GLU A 40 -6.83 -2.17 -9.41
CA GLU A 40 -6.81 -1.52 -10.72
C GLU A 40 -8.21 -1.45 -11.30
N THR A 41 -8.49 -0.38 -12.04
CA THR A 41 -9.82 -0.10 -12.57
C THR A 41 -9.78 0.38 -14.01
N THR A 42 -10.91 0.30 -14.72
CA THR A 42 -11.04 0.86 -16.07
C THR A 42 -11.08 2.40 -16.11
N GLY A 43 -11.09 3.07 -14.94
CA GLY A 43 -11.09 4.52 -14.79
C GLY A 43 -11.43 4.98 -13.38
N LEU A 44 -11.64 6.28 -13.18
CA LEU A 44 -11.66 6.89 -11.85
C LEU A 44 -13.05 6.98 -11.18
N ASP A 45 -14.12 6.92 -11.96
CA ASP A 45 -15.49 7.12 -11.47
C ASP A 45 -16.15 5.75 -11.19
N PRO A 46 -16.43 5.39 -9.93
CA PRO A 46 -16.99 4.09 -9.59
C PRO A 46 -18.40 3.84 -10.14
N ASP A 47 -19.09 4.88 -10.62
CA ASP A 47 -20.41 4.73 -11.25
C ASP A 47 -20.31 4.38 -12.74
N LYS A 48 -19.16 4.57 -13.37
CA LYS A 48 -18.92 4.37 -14.80
C LYS A 48 -17.88 3.33 -15.12
N HIS A 49 -17.04 3.01 -14.15
CA HIS A 49 -15.86 2.18 -14.31
C HIS A 49 -15.90 0.96 -13.40
N GLU A 50 -15.11 -0.05 -13.75
CA GLU A 50 -15.14 -1.37 -13.14
C GLU A 50 -13.75 -1.73 -12.62
N ILE A 51 -13.70 -2.56 -11.58
CA ILE A 51 -12.46 -3.17 -11.10
C ILE A 51 -11.97 -4.19 -12.12
N ILE A 52 -10.67 -4.19 -12.41
CA ILE A 52 -10.00 -5.16 -13.30
C ILE A 52 -8.90 -5.97 -12.60
N GLU A 53 -8.43 -5.54 -11.43
CA GLU A 53 -7.55 -6.32 -10.57
C GLU A 53 -7.82 -5.99 -9.11
N ILE A 54 -7.77 -6.99 -8.23
CA ILE A 54 -7.79 -6.84 -6.77
C ILE A 54 -6.51 -7.46 -6.24
N GLY A 55 -5.70 -6.67 -5.55
CA GLY A 55 -4.54 -7.12 -4.79
C GLY A 55 -4.76 -6.97 -3.30
N ALA A 56 -4.35 -7.95 -2.51
CA ALA A 56 -4.37 -7.84 -1.07
C ALA A 56 -3.20 -8.60 -0.41
N VAL A 57 -2.66 -8.03 0.65
CA VAL A 57 -1.60 -8.63 1.48
C VAL A 57 -2.07 -8.65 2.92
N LYS A 58 -2.25 -9.85 3.47
CA LYS A 58 -2.55 -10.05 4.89
C LYS A 58 -1.26 -10.03 5.69
N VAL A 59 -1.11 -9.02 6.53
CA VAL A 59 0.10 -8.72 7.27
C VAL A 59 -0.06 -9.13 8.74
N ASN A 60 0.91 -9.89 9.23
CA ASN A 60 1.22 -9.97 10.65
C ASN A 60 2.51 -9.15 10.86
N ARG A 61 2.44 -8.07 11.66
CA ARG A 61 3.58 -7.16 11.86
C ARG A 61 4.80 -7.82 12.50
N ASP A 62 4.59 -8.95 13.19
CA ASP A 62 5.64 -9.68 13.90
C ASP A 62 6.21 -10.85 13.08
N SER A 63 5.81 -10.95 11.79
CA SER A 63 6.25 -11.97 10.84
C SER A 63 6.78 -11.35 9.55
N ASN A 64 7.75 -12.02 8.93
CA ASN A 64 8.22 -11.68 7.58
C ASN A 64 7.48 -12.48 6.48
N VAL A 65 6.52 -13.34 6.87
CA VAL A 65 5.73 -14.13 5.93
C VAL A 65 4.32 -13.60 5.91
N HIS A 66 3.85 -13.21 4.74
CA HIS A 66 2.53 -12.65 4.50
C HIS A 66 1.76 -13.51 3.51
N THR A 67 0.45 -13.61 3.70
CA THR A 67 -0.44 -14.25 2.74
C THR A 67 -0.93 -13.21 1.74
N THR A 68 -1.02 -13.57 0.48
CA THR A 68 -1.44 -12.67 -0.60
C THR A 68 -2.67 -13.18 -1.33
N LEU A 69 -3.44 -12.25 -1.87
CA LEU A 69 -4.50 -12.48 -2.83
C LEU A 69 -4.23 -11.60 -4.05
N SER A 70 -4.36 -12.17 -5.24
CA SER A 70 -4.32 -11.46 -6.52
C SER A 70 -5.38 -12.06 -7.42
N ALA A 71 -6.32 -11.25 -7.88
CA ALA A 71 -7.42 -11.66 -8.73
C ALA A 71 -7.59 -10.67 -9.88
N LEU A 72 -7.51 -11.15 -11.13
CA LEU A 72 -7.94 -10.40 -12.29
C LEU A 72 -9.47 -10.50 -12.41
N VAL A 73 -10.10 -9.37 -12.68
CA VAL A 73 -11.57 -9.28 -12.76
C VAL A 73 -11.97 -8.89 -14.17
N LYS A 74 -12.80 -9.71 -14.79
CA LYS A 74 -13.29 -9.47 -16.15
C LYS A 74 -14.35 -8.36 -16.15
N PRO A 75 -14.09 -7.19 -16.77
CA PRO A 75 -15.08 -6.13 -16.88
C PRO A 75 -16.10 -6.41 -17.99
N ASN A 76 -17.23 -5.71 -17.96
CA ASN A 76 -18.23 -5.79 -19.03
C ASN A 76 -17.79 -5.05 -20.32
N LYS A 77 -16.85 -4.13 -20.22
CA LYS A 77 -16.32 -3.32 -21.33
C LYS A 77 -14.84 -3.54 -21.50
N LYS A 78 -14.38 -3.38 -22.73
CA LYS A 78 -12.95 -3.44 -23.04
C LYS A 78 -12.15 -2.40 -22.27
N VAL A 79 -10.93 -2.79 -21.89
CA VAL A 79 -9.98 -1.89 -21.25
C VAL A 79 -9.44 -0.89 -22.27
N SER A 80 -9.40 0.37 -21.92
CA SER A 80 -8.87 1.39 -22.82
C SER A 80 -7.35 1.26 -22.95
N LYS A 81 -6.81 1.64 -24.12
CA LYS A 81 -5.36 1.65 -24.37
C LYS A 81 -4.58 2.36 -23.27
N LYS A 82 -5.12 3.48 -22.77
CA LYS A 82 -4.50 4.26 -21.67
C LYS A 82 -4.38 3.44 -20.38
N ILE A 83 -5.39 2.68 -20.03
CA ILE A 83 -5.36 1.83 -18.83
C ILE A 83 -4.40 0.66 -19.03
N THR A 84 -4.43 0.01 -20.20
CA THR A 84 -3.46 -1.05 -20.53
C THR A 84 -2.01 -0.53 -20.47
N GLU A 85 -1.73 0.67 -21.00
CA GLU A 85 -0.39 1.28 -20.92
C GLU A 85 0.03 1.59 -19.48
N LEU A 86 -0.95 1.93 -18.60
CA LEU A 86 -0.70 2.24 -17.20
C LEU A 86 -0.46 0.99 -16.36
N THR A 87 -1.35 -0.01 -16.48
CA THR A 87 -1.41 -1.19 -15.59
C THR A 87 -0.72 -2.43 -16.17
N GLY A 88 -0.50 -2.45 -17.50
CA GLY A 88 -0.09 -3.65 -18.23
C GLY A 88 -1.19 -4.70 -18.39
N ILE A 89 -2.40 -4.45 -17.89
CA ILE A 89 -3.52 -5.39 -17.99
C ILE A 89 -4.19 -5.23 -19.36
N THR A 90 -4.30 -6.33 -20.10
CA THR A 90 -4.90 -6.37 -21.43
C THR A 90 -6.23 -7.12 -21.43
N ASP A 91 -7.06 -6.89 -22.45
CA ASP A 91 -8.30 -7.66 -22.64
C ASP A 91 -8.02 -9.16 -22.75
N GLU A 92 -6.93 -9.57 -23.42
CA GLU A 92 -6.55 -10.98 -23.57
C GLU A 92 -6.19 -11.63 -22.22
N MET A 93 -5.54 -10.90 -21.32
CA MET A 93 -5.27 -11.38 -19.95
C MET A 93 -6.58 -11.56 -19.17
N LEU A 94 -7.48 -10.59 -19.27
CA LEU A 94 -8.77 -10.63 -18.59
C LEU A 94 -9.71 -11.70 -19.16
N ASP A 95 -9.63 -11.97 -20.46
CA ASP A 95 -10.38 -13.05 -21.11
C ASP A 95 -9.88 -14.45 -20.73
N ARG A 96 -8.57 -14.60 -20.53
CA ARG A 96 -7.93 -15.88 -20.19
C ARG A 96 -7.98 -16.19 -18.71
N ASP A 97 -7.62 -15.21 -17.87
CA ASP A 97 -7.34 -15.41 -16.44
C ASP A 97 -8.31 -14.64 -15.52
N GLY A 98 -9.14 -13.75 -16.09
CA GLY A 98 -10.08 -12.93 -15.32
C GLY A 98 -11.31 -13.72 -14.90
N GLU A 99 -11.69 -13.57 -13.65
CA GLU A 99 -12.93 -14.10 -13.10
C GLU A 99 -14.03 -13.05 -13.05
N GLY A 100 -15.28 -13.48 -12.85
CA GLY A 100 -16.40 -12.55 -12.66
C GLY A 100 -16.29 -11.81 -11.33
N ILE A 101 -16.82 -10.58 -11.28
CA ILE A 101 -16.77 -9.72 -10.08
C ILE A 101 -17.35 -10.42 -8.84
N GLU A 102 -18.38 -11.26 -9.00
CA GLU A 102 -18.99 -11.98 -7.89
C GLU A 102 -18.00 -12.98 -7.25
N SER A 103 -17.30 -13.76 -8.07
CA SER A 103 -16.27 -14.71 -7.61
C SER A 103 -15.13 -13.98 -6.92
N ALA A 104 -14.57 -12.96 -7.57
CA ALA A 104 -13.46 -12.16 -7.05
C ALA A 104 -13.83 -11.50 -5.71
N MET A 105 -15.04 -10.93 -5.60
CA MET A 105 -15.49 -10.31 -4.37
C MET A 105 -15.73 -11.31 -3.24
N ASN A 106 -16.26 -12.49 -3.53
CA ASN A 106 -16.41 -13.53 -2.50
C ASN A 106 -15.07 -13.98 -1.96
N GLY A 107 -14.09 -14.25 -2.83
CA GLY A 107 -12.73 -14.59 -2.41
C GLY A 107 -12.05 -13.45 -1.64
N PHE A 108 -12.22 -12.21 -2.09
CA PHE A 108 -11.70 -11.04 -1.40
C PHE A 108 -12.29 -10.86 0.00
N LEU A 109 -13.63 -10.95 0.12
CA LEU A 109 -14.32 -10.78 1.41
C LEU A 109 -13.96 -11.90 2.42
N GLU A 110 -13.77 -13.13 1.95
CA GLU A 110 -13.25 -14.22 2.77
C GLU A 110 -11.81 -13.93 3.21
N PHE A 111 -10.98 -13.46 2.28
CA PHE A 111 -9.58 -13.15 2.56
C PHE A 111 -9.43 -12.03 3.59
N ILE A 112 -10.17 -10.93 3.51
CA ILE A 112 -10.04 -9.81 4.45
C ILE A 112 -10.59 -10.13 5.84
N GLY A 113 -11.61 -11.00 5.95
CA GLY A 113 -12.29 -11.30 7.22
C GLY A 113 -12.72 -10.03 7.96
N ASP A 114 -12.37 -9.92 9.23
CA ASP A 114 -12.65 -8.76 10.11
C ASP A 114 -11.44 -7.82 10.30
N HIS A 115 -10.35 -8.05 9.54
CA HIS A 115 -9.12 -7.29 9.68
C HIS A 115 -9.30 -5.82 9.26
N ARG A 116 -8.50 -4.94 9.87
CA ARG A 116 -8.36 -3.56 9.40
C ARG A 116 -7.84 -3.53 7.98
N LEU A 117 -8.47 -2.71 7.12
CA LEU A 117 -8.04 -2.50 5.74
C LEU A 117 -7.16 -1.26 5.65
N VAL A 118 -6.05 -1.39 4.95
CA VAL A 118 -5.10 -0.31 4.70
C VAL A 118 -5.00 -0.10 3.19
N TYR A 119 -5.24 1.13 2.74
CA TYR A 119 -5.11 1.55 1.37
C TYR A 119 -4.09 2.68 1.26
N HIS A 120 -3.48 2.85 0.09
CA HIS A 120 -2.71 4.08 -0.13
C HIS A 120 -3.63 5.29 -0.13
N ASN A 121 -4.68 5.28 -0.96
CA ASN A 121 -5.69 6.34 -1.06
C ASN A 121 -7.09 5.77 -0.75
N ALA A 122 -7.39 5.56 0.52
CA ALA A 122 -8.59 4.85 0.96
C ALA A 122 -9.91 5.30 0.31
N PRO A 123 -10.19 6.60 0.10
CA PRO A 123 -11.44 7.02 -0.55
C PRO A 123 -11.65 6.43 -1.94
N PHE A 124 -10.59 6.21 -2.71
CA PHE A 124 -10.68 5.65 -4.05
C PHE A 124 -11.01 4.15 -4.00
N ASP A 125 -10.11 3.35 -3.46
CA ASP A 125 -10.22 1.89 -3.46
C ASP A 125 -11.44 1.40 -2.69
N HIS A 126 -11.65 1.97 -1.49
CA HIS A 126 -12.74 1.58 -0.62
C HIS A 126 -14.12 1.84 -1.24
N THR A 127 -14.27 2.91 -2.00
CA THR A 127 -15.54 3.21 -2.69
C THR A 127 -15.86 2.18 -3.76
N PHE A 128 -14.88 1.82 -4.62
CA PHE A 128 -15.07 0.77 -5.63
C PHE A 128 -15.40 -0.58 -5.00
N LEU A 129 -14.63 -0.98 -3.99
CA LEU A 129 -14.82 -2.28 -3.32
C LEU A 129 -16.15 -2.35 -2.56
N THR A 130 -16.56 -1.27 -1.88
CA THR A 130 -17.87 -1.22 -1.19
C THR A 130 -19.01 -1.34 -2.17
N LYS A 131 -18.91 -0.66 -3.32
CA LYS A 131 -19.90 -0.79 -4.40
C LYS A 131 -19.93 -2.21 -4.95
N ALA A 132 -18.78 -2.81 -5.24
CA ALA A 132 -18.68 -4.18 -5.72
C ALA A 132 -19.22 -5.19 -4.69
N ALA A 133 -18.94 -5.02 -3.39
CA ALA A 133 -19.52 -5.84 -2.33
C ALA A 133 -21.06 -5.78 -2.31
N SER A 134 -21.62 -4.59 -2.54
CA SER A 134 -23.08 -4.41 -2.59
C SER A 134 -23.72 -5.17 -3.76
N LEU A 135 -23.03 -5.34 -4.88
CA LEU A 135 -23.52 -6.13 -6.02
C LEU A 135 -23.67 -7.63 -5.69
N VAL A 136 -22.90 -8.13 -4.74
CA VAL A 136 -22.97 -9.52 -4.25
C VAL A 136 -23.76 -9.64 -2.92
N GLY A 137 -24.52 -8.60 -2.58
CA GLY A 137 -25.37 -8.59 -1.38
C GLY A 137 -24.57 -8.55 -0.05
N ARG A 138 -23.33 -8.11 -0.08
CA ARG A 138 -22.41 -8.05 1.08
C ARG A 138 -22.02 -6.61 1.40
N LYS A 139 -21.43 -6.42 2.58
CA LYS A 139 -20.90 -5.13 3.03
C LYS A 139 -19.46 -5.28 3.51
N ILE A 140 -18.69 -4.21 3.38
CA ILE A 140 -17.35 -4.08 3.99
C ILE A 140 -17.53 -3.13 5.18
N GLU A 141 -17.45 -3.68 6.39
CA GLU A 141 -17.60 -2.93 7.66
C GLU A 141 -16.27 -2.86 8.43
N ASN A 142 -15.21 -3.31 7.80
CA ASN A 142 -13.87 -3.34 8.36
C ASN A 142 -13.38 -1.93 8.71
N PRO A 143 -12.63 -1.76 9.83
CA PRO A 143 -11.93 -0.50 10.10
C PRO A 143 -10.96 -0.16 8.98
N VAL A 144 -10.90 1.11 8.58
CA VAL A 144 -10.06 1.58 7.47
C VAL A 144 -8.92 2.47 7.95
N SER A 145 -7.77 2.36 7.33
CA SER A 145 -6.62 3.26 7.44
C SER A 145 -6.19 3.75 6.07
N CYS A 146 -5.78 5.03 6.00
CA CYS A 146 -5.29 5.67 4.78
C CYS A 146 -3.79 5.99 4.94
N ALA A 147 -2.93 5.29 4.19
CA ALA A 147 -1.48 5.50 4.26
C ALA A 147 -1.08 6.89 3.73
N LEU A 148 -1.83 7.45 2.77
CA LEU A 148 -1.65 8.81 2.26
C LEU A 148 -1.83 9.86 3.36
N ASP A 149 -2.90 9.74 4.17
CA ASP A 149 -3.17 10.69 5.25
C ASP A 149 -2.13 10.54 6.38
N MET A 150 -1.76 9.30 6.70
CA MET A 150 -0.67 9.06 7.64
C MET A 150 0.66 9.62 7.14
N SER A 151 0.97 9.48 5.85
CA SER A 151 2.18 10.03 5.24
C SER A 151 2.21 11.57 5.29
N ARG A 152 1.07 12.24 5.05
CA ARG A 152 0.95 13.69 5.17
C ARG A 152 1.25 14.18 6.60
N ARG A 153 0.82 13.42 7.60
CA ARG A 153 1.07 13.73 9.02
C ARG A 153 2.52 13.41 9.43
N ALA A 154 3.07 12.29 8.94
CA ALA A 154 4.43 11.87 9.26
C ALA A 154 5.51 12.75 8.63
N TRP A 155 5.28 13.22 7.42
CA TRP A 155 6.21 14.02 6.62
C TRP A 155 5.52 15.23 5.98
N PRO A 156 5.15 16.26 6.77
CA PRO A 156 4.48 17.44 6.21
C PRO A 156 5.39 18.19 5.24
N GLY A 157 4.81 18.78 4.20
CA GLY A 157 5.52 19.65 3.26
C GLY A 157 6.25 18.92 2.11
N LEU A 158 6.02 17.63 1.89
CA LEU A 158 6.55 16.94 0.71
C LEU A 158 5.91 17.47 -0.58
N LYS A 159 6.70 17.53 -1.66
CA LYS A 159 6.22 17.94 -2.99
C LYS A 159 5.22 16.95 -3.60
N SER A 160 5.32 15.67 -3.23
CA SER A 160 4.45 14.60 -3.73
C SER A 160 4.21 13.54 -2.65
N TYR A 161 2.97 13.09 -2.55
CA TYR A 161 2.55 11.98 -1.71
C TYR A 161 2.03 10.79 -2.53
N LYS A 162 2.35 10.74 -3.82
CA LYS A 162 2.07 9.57 -4.66
C LYS A 162 2.86 8.37 -4.11
N LEU A 163 2.27 7.18 -4.20
CA LEU A 163 2.88 5.94 -3.68
C LEU A 163 4.30 5.74 -4.18
N ALA A 164 4.52 5.83 -5.50
CA ALA A 164 5.85 5.70 -6.09
C ALA A 164 6.85 6.76 -5.56
N SER A 165 6.40 8.00 -5.29
CA SER A 165 7.26 9.04 -4.73
C SER A 165 7.68 8.73 -3.30
N LEU A 166 6.74 8.28 -2.46
CA LEU A 166 7.01 7.90 -1.07
C LEU A 166 7.90 6.65 -0.98
N ALA A 167 7.59 5.63 -1.80
CA ALA A 167 8.37 4.40 -1.89
C ALA A 167 9.82 4.68 -2.36
N GLY A 168 9.98 5.52 -3.39
CA GLY A 168 11.29 5.93 -3.90
C GLY A 168 12.12 6.71 -2.86
N MET A 169 11.51 7.53 -2.00
CA MET A 169 12.19 8.17 -0.88
C MET A 169 12.74 7.15 0.14
N GLY A 170 12.08 6.01 0.28
CA GLY A 170 12.53 4.87 1.09
C GLY A 170 13.53 3.96 0.39
N GLY A 171 13.93 4.25 -0.85
CA GLY A 171 14.85 3.41 -1.64
C GLY A 171 14.21 2.15 -2.20
N LEU A 172 12.88 2.05 -2.24
CA LEU A 172 12.18 0.89 -2.79
C LEU A 172 12.17 0.94 -4.31
N ASP A 173 12.25 -0.25 -4.93
CA ASP A 173 12.05 -0.40 -6.36
C ASP A 173 10.58 -0.19 -6.72
N THR A 174 10.32 0.81 -7.54
CA THR A 174 8.98 1.18 -8.03
C THR A 174 8.72 0.70 -9.46
N ASN A 175 9.61 -0.09 -10.04
CA ASN A 175 9.37 -0.71 -11.35
C ASN A 175 8.22 -1.73 -11.23
N GLY A 176 7.29 -1.68 -12.18
CA GLY A 176 6.09 -2.53 -12.16
C GLY A 176 5.02 -2.09 -11.16
N ASN A 177 5.05 -0.83 -10.65
CA ASN A 177 3.89 -0.21 -10.03
C ASN A 177 2.72 -0.18 -11.04
N HIS A 178 1.51 0.02 -10.54
CA HIS A 178 0.26 -0.19 -11.27
C HIS A 178 -0.03 -1.67 -11.57
N ARG A 179 0.37 -2.55 -10.65
CA ARG A 179 -0.15 -3.90 -10.46
C ARG A 179 -0.55 -3.99 -8.99
N ALA A 180 -1.80 -4.34 -8.74
CA ALA A 180 -2.41 -4.19 -7.43
C ALA A 180 -1.62 -4.87 -6.31
N LEU A 181 -1.09 -6.09 -6.52
CA LEU A 181 -0.28 -6.75 -5.50
C LEU A 181 1.05 -6.02 -5.23
N LYS A 182 1.71 -5.50 -6.27
CA LYS A 182 2.95 -4.72 -6.12
C LYS A 182 2.69 -3.43 -5.35
N ASP A 183 1.60 -2.74 -5.64
CA ASP A 183 1.23 -1.50 -4.95
C ASP A 183 0.79 -1.77 -3.50
N CYS A 184 0.22 -2.94 -3.18
CA CYS A 184 0.05 -3.40 -1.79
C CYS A 184 1.38 -3.52 -1.04
N GLU A 185 2.42 -4.11 -1.64
CA GLU A 185 3.75 -4.25 -1.01
C GLU A 185 4.39 -2.90 -0.72
N LEU A 186 4.30 -1.97 -1.68
CA LEU A 186 4.78 -0.59 -1.51
C LEU A 186 3.99 0.14 -0.42
N THR A 187 2.67 0.02 -0.44
CA THR A 187 1.76 0.63 0.55
C THR A 187 2.03 0.09 1.95
N MET A 188 2.24 -1.21 2.11
CA MET A 188 2.61 -1.84 3.38
C MET A 188 3.85 -1.16 3.98
N THR A 189 4.90 -1.01 3.18
CA THR A 189 6.16 -0.41 3.63
C THR A 189 5.99 1.07 3.97
N VAL A 190 5.29 1.83 3.14
CA VAL A 190 5.00 3.26 3.38
C VAL A 190 4.16 3.45 4.63
N TYR A 191 3.12 2.61 4.83
CA TYR A 191 2.26 2.64 6.02
C TYR A 191 3.05 2.35 7.29
N ALA A 192 3.90 1.31 7.29
CA ALA A 192 4.75 0.96 8.41
C ALA A 192 5.76 2.08 8.75
N ALA A 193 6.37 2.68 7.73
CA ALA A 193 7.30 3.80 7.91
C ALA A 193 6.61 5.04 8.50
N ALA A 194 5.40 5.37 8.02
CA ALA A 194 4.61 6.49 8.52
C ALA A 194 4.18 6.27 9.99
N ALA A 195 3.69 5.06 10.32
CA ALA A 195 3.32 4.70 11.69
C ALA A 195 4.51 4.80 12.64
N THR A 196 5.66 4.23 12.25
CA THR A 196 6.92 4.32 13.03
C THR A 196 7.35 5.77 13.24
N LYS A 197 7.22 6.63 12.22
CA LYS A 197 7.57 8.04 12.34
C LYS A 197 6.63 8.77 13.29
N LEU A 198 5.33 8.50 13.24
CA LEU A 198 4.32 9.12 14.11
C LEU A 198 4.44 8.64 15.55
N GLY A 199 4.72 7.36 15.81
CA GLY A 199 4.96 6.84 17.16
C GLY A 199 6.16 7.46 17.86
N ARG A 200 7.15 7.98 17.12
CA ARG A 200 8.31 8.69 17.68
C ARG A 200 8.05 10.16 18.02
N ILE A 201 6.93 10.71 17.57
CA ILE A 201 6.57 12.11 17.79
C ILE A 201 5.60 12.24 18.99
N SER A 202 4.93 11.15 19.34
CA SER A 202 4.05 11.05 20.50
C SER A 202 4.85 10.85 21.78
#